data_40a8dc4466c0cf7bacb8c7096ed54fd0
#
_entry.id   40a8dc4466c0cf7bacb8c7096ed54fd0
#
_cell.length_a   1.000
_cell.length_b   1.000
_cell.length_c   1.000
_cell.angle_alpha   90.00
_cell.angle_beta   90.00
_cell.angle_gamma   90.00
#
_symmetry.space_group_name_H-M   'P 1'
#
loop_
_entity.id
_entity.type
_entity.pdbx_description
1 polymer ?
#
loop_
_entity_poly.entity_id
_entity_poly.type
_entity_poly.pdbx_seq_one_letter_code
_entity_poly.pdbx_strand_id
1 'polypeptide(L)'
;MANLRVFKKDVIFLVNEVISDCWVYMYFHGDKNLDEAKKIVADAVELGDNIFEQVNHYPKDDAKKHFKALNQKLLEGIDALFVRLSALSK
;
A
#
# COMPACT_ATOMS: atom_id res chain seq x y z
N MET A 1 -20.78 8.90 -0.83
CA MET A 1 -19.81 8.61 -1.89
C MET A 1 -18.43 9.06 -1.46
N ALA A 2 -17.46 8.22 -1.67
CA ALA A 2 -16.09 8.57 -1.28
C ALA A 2 -15.56 9.70 -2.17
N ASN A 3 -15.05 10.75 -1.54
CA ASN A 3 -14.40 11.84 -2.22
C ASN A 3 -13.04 11.36 -2.71
N LEU A 4 -12.69 11.65 -3.98
CA LEU A 4 -11.40 11.25 -4.55
C LEU A 4 -10.23 11.77 -3.74
N ARG A 5 -10.33 12.97 -3.22
CA ARG A 5 -9.28 13.56 -2.38
C ARG A 5 -9.06 12.73 -1.12
N VAL A 6 -10.14 12.29 -0.48
CA VAL A 6 -10.06 11.46 0.72
C VAL A 6 -9.46 10.11 0.39
N PHE A 7 -9.88 9.51 -0.72
CA PHE A 7 -9.34 8.23 -1.15
C PHE A 7 -7.84 8.32 -1.41
N LYS A 8 -7.39 9.37 -2.09
CA LYS A 8 -5.95 9.57 -2.36
C LYS A 8 -5.16 9.74 -1.07
N LYS A 9 -5.72 10.45 -0.09
CA LYS A 9 -5.10 10.60 1.22
C LYS A 9 -4.97 9.26 1.93
N ASP A 10 -6.01 8.42 1.83
CA ASP A 10 -6.00 7.10 2.45
C ASP A 10 -4.92 6.21 1.82
N VAL A 11 -4.76 6.28 0.50
CA VAL A 11 -3.70 5.52 -0.19
C VAL A 11 -2.33 5.94 0.35
N ILE A 12 -2.07 7.24 0.40
CA ILE A 12 -0.80 7.77 0.89
C ILE A 12 -0.56 7.34 2.35
N PHE A 13 -1.59 7.46 3.19
CA PHE A 13 -1.50 7.11 4.60
C PHE A 13 -1.14 5.63 4.77
N LEU A 14 -1.87 4.74 4.09
CA LEU A 14 -1.65 3.30 4.23
C LEU A 14 -0.29 2.86 3.69
N VAL A 15 0.12 3.41 2.54
CA VAL A 15 1.43 3.12 1.96
C VAL A 15 2.53 3.58 2.92
N ASN A 16 2.38 4.78 3.48
CA ASN A 16 3.37 5.31 4.42
C ASN A 16 3.43 4.49 5.71
N GLU A 17 2.30 3.94 6.17
CA GLU A 17 2.29 3.05 7.33
C GLU A 17 3.16 1.82 7.09
N VAL A 18 3.03 1.19 5.92
CA VAL A 18 3.85 0.04 5.57
C VAL A 18 5.33 0.44 5.53
N ILE A 19 5.64 1.54 4.86
CA ILE A 19 7.03 2.02 4.72
C ILE A 19 7.62 2.34 6.10
N SER A 20 6.85 3.03 6.94
CA SER A 20 7.29 3.39 8.28
C SER A 20 7.60 2.16 9.12
N ASP A 21 6.72 1.16 9.07
CA ASP A 21 6.93 -0.09 9.82
C ASP A 21 8.14 -0.85 9.29
N CYS A 22 8.40 -0.80 7.98
CA CYS A 22 9.61 -1.40 7.41
C CYS A 22 10.87 -0.70 7.93
N TRP A 23 10.85 0.64 8.02
CA TRP A 23 11.98 1.40 8.56
C TRP A 23 12.23 1.05 10.02
N VAL A 24 11.18 0.92 10.82
CA VAL A 24 11.29 0.51 12.22
C VAL A 24 11.91 -0.88 12.31
N TYR A 25 11.43 -1.80 11.48
CA TYR A 25 11.99 -3.15 11.42
C TYR A 25 13.49 -3.12 11.12
N MET A 26 13.87 -2.38 10.07
CA MET A 26 15.28 -2.29 9.66
C MET A 26 16.15 -1.65 10.76
N TYR A 27 15.59 -0.69 11.47
CA TYR A 27 16.31 -0.04 12.57
C TYR A 27 16.63 -1.03 13.68
N PHE A 28 15.67 -1.89 14.05
CA PHE A 28 15.85 -2.81 15.17
C PHE A 28 16.61 -4.08 14.80
N HIS A 29 16.56 -4.48 13.54
CA HIS A 29 17.13 -5.76 13.14
C HIS A 29 18.41 -5.65 12.30
N GLY A 30 18.84 -4.45 11.96
CA GLY A 30 20.06 -4.21 11.21
C GLY A 30 20.05 -4.89 9.87
N ASP A 31 21.04 -5.74 9.60
CA ASP A 31 21.18 -6.41 8.32
C ASP A 31 20.28 -7.64 8.15
N LYS A 32 19.62 -8.06 9.22
CA LYS A 32 18.77 -9.25 9.15
C LYS A 32 17.55 -8.97 8.26
N ASN A 33 17.40 -9.78 7.22
CA ASN A 33 16.28 -9.65 6.28
C ASN A 33 16.16 -8.26 5.63
N LEU A 34 17.28 -7.54 5.55
CA LEU A 34 17.29 -6.19 5.00
C LEU A 34 16.76 -6.15 3.57
N ASP A 35 17.17 -7.11 2.72
CA ASP A 35 16.74 -7.15 1.32
C ASP A 35 15.23 -7.38 1.22
N GLU A 36 14.67 -8.23 2.07
CA GLU A 36 13.23 -8.48 2.07
C GLU A 36 12.45 -7.27 2.53
N ALA A 37 12.95 -6.57 3.57
CA ALA A 37 12.31 -5.34 4.03
C ALA A 37 12.31 -4.27 2.94
N LYS A 38 13.42 -4.14 2.21
CA LYS A 38 13.51 -3.21 1.08
C LYS A 38 12.53 -3.56 -0.04
N LYS A 39 12.34 -4.85 -0.30
CA LYS A 39 11.36 -5.30 -1.30
C LYS A 39 9.94 -4.92 -0.89
N ILE A 40 9.63 -5.05 0.39
CA ILE A 40 8.31 -4.67 0.90
C ILE A 40 8.08 -3.17 0.69
N VAL A 41 9.09 -2.34 0.96
CA VAL A 41 9.00 -0.89 0.71
C VAL A 41 8.76 -0.62 -0.78
N ALA A 42 9.53 -1.26 -1.65
CA ALA A 42 9.37 -1.08 -3.09
C ALA A 42 7.98 -1.49 -3.56
N ASP A 43 7.49 -2.62 -3.06
CA ASP A 43 6.16 -3.12 -3.43
C ASP A 43 5.05 -2.20 -2.90
N ALA A 44 5.25 -1.59 -1.73
CA ALA A 44 4.30 -0.63 -1.19
C ALA A 44 4.20 0.62 -2.08
N VAL A 45 5.35 1.14 -2.53
CA VAL A 45 5.39 2.29 -3.44
C VAL A 45 4.71 1.93 -4.75
N GLU A 46 5.01 0.75 -5.30
CA GLU A 46 4.41 0.30 -6.56
C GLU A 46 2.90 0.15 -6.43
N LEU A 47 2.41 -0.39 -5.31
CA LEU A 47 0.98 -0.50 -5.05
C LEU A 47 0.32 0.88 -5.07
N GLY A 48 0.91 1.84 -4.38
CA GLY A 48 0.41 3.21 -4.35
C GLY A 48 0.35 3.84 -5.72
N ASP A 49 1.43 3.71 -6.49
CA ASP A 49 1.50 4.26 -7.85
C ASP A 49 0.45 3.62 -8.77
N ASN A 50 0.28 2.32 -8.66
CA ASN A 50 -0.71 1.59 -9.45
C ASN A 50 -2.12 2.05 -9.14
N ILE A 51 -2.44 2.19 -7.86
CA ILE A 51 -3.76 2.67 -7.43
C ILE A 51 -3.99 4.10 -7.93
N PHE A 52 -2.99 4.99 -7.80
CA PHE A 52 -3.12 6.37 -8.29
C PHE A 52 -3.35 6.42 -9.79
N GLU A 53 -2.66 5.61 -10.56
CA GLU A 53 -2.87 5.55 -11.99
C GLU A 53 -4.30 5.17 -12.32
N GLN A 54 -4.85 4.17 -11.63
CA GLN A 54 -6.22 3.73 -11.85
C GLN A 54 -7.25 4.75 -11.37
N VAL A 55 -6.92 5.53 -10.33
CA VAL A 55 -7.78 6.62 -9.87
C VAL A 55 -7.87 7.71 -10.94
N ASN A 56 -6.75 7.98 -11.63
CA ASN A 56 -6.72 9.04 -12.63
C ASN A 56 -7.37 8.65 -13.96
N HIS A 57 -7.55 7.35 -14.20
CA HIS A 57 -8.08 6.81 -15.46
C HIS A 57 -9.28 5.90 -15.21
N TYR A 58 -10.32 6.45 -14.62
CA TYR A 58 -11.50 5.66 -14.31
C TYR A 58 -12.61 5.84 -15.35
N PRO A 59 -13.44 4.80 -15.59
CA PRO A 59 -14.60 4.92 -16.46
C PRO A 59 -15.70 5.74 -15.80
N LYS A 60 -16.23 6.72 -16.51
CA LYS A 60 -17.26 7.61 -15.95
C LYS A 60 -18.56 6.88 -15.63
N ASP A 61 -18.89 5.86 -16.44
CA ASP A 61 -20.17 5.16 -16.31
C ASP A 61 -20.24 4.27 -15.08
N ASP A 62 -19.11 3.72 -14.66
CA ASP A 62 -19.04 2.80 -13.53
C ASP A 62 -18.09 3.27 -12.43
N ALA A 63 -18.02 4.59 -12.24
CA ALA A 63 -17.08 5.18 -11.29
C ALA A 63 -17.22 4.60 -9.89
N LYS A 64 -18.43 4.47 -9.38
CA LYS A 64 -18.68 3.95 -8.04
C LYS A 64 -18.15 2.53 -7.87
N LYS A 65 -18.46 1.68 -8.84
CA LYS A 65 -18.04 0.28 -8.85
C LYS A 65 -16.51 0.19 -8.98
N HIS A 66 -15.93 1.03 -9.82
CA HIS A 66 -14.50 1.08 -10.03
C HIS A 66 -13.76 1.44 -8.73
N PHE A 67 -14.22 2.49 -8.04
CA PHE A 67 -13.57 2.92 -6.80
C PHE A 67 -13.77 1.92 -5.67
N LYS A 68 -14.89 1.22 -5.64
CA LYS A 68 -15.10 0.15 -4.67
C LYS A 68 -14.08 -0.97 -4.89
N ALA A 69 -13.86 -1.35 -6.14
CA ALA A 69 -12.87 -2.37 -6.49
C ALA A 69 -11.45 -1.91 -6.15
N LEU A 70 -11.13 -0.64 -6.40
CA LEU A 70 -9.82 -0.09 -6.07
C LEU A 70 -9.57 -0.06 -4.55
N ASN A 71 -10.60 0.30 -3.79
CA ASN A 71 -10.48 0.31 -2.33
C ASN A 71 -10.21 -1.09 -1.81
N GLN A 72 -10.91 -2.09 -2.34
CA GLN A 72 -10.68 -3.47 -1.97
C GLN A 72 -9.27 -3.92 -2.33
N LYS A 73 -8.81 -3.57 -3.53
CA LYS A 73 -7.45 -3.90 -3.99
C LYS A 73 -6.40 -3.26 -3.08
N LEU A 74 -6.63 -2.01 -2.69
CA LEU A 74 -5.74 -1.30 -1.77
C LEU A 74 -5.65 -2.03 -0.43
N LEU A 75 -6.79 -2.34 0.17
CA LEU A 75 -6.82 -2.97 1.49
C LEU A 75 -6.19 -4.36 1.45
N GLU A 76 -6.47 -5.14 0.42
CA GLU A 76 -5.87 -6.47 0.28
C GLU A 76 -4.36 -6.38 0.06
N GLY A 77 -3.92 -5.42 -0.75
CA GLY A 77 -2.49 -5.22 -0.99
C GLY A 77 -1.74 -4.79 0.26
N ILE A 78 -2.31 -3.86 1.01
CA ILE A 78 -1.72 -3.38 2.27
C ILE A 78 -1.65 -4.53 3.29
N ASP A 79 -2.73 -5.30 3.42
CA ASP A 79 -2.77 -6.43 4.34
C ASP A 79 -1.68 -7.46 3.99
N ALA A 80 -1.53 -7.76 2.70
CA ALA A 80 -0.50 -8.71 2.24
C ALA A 80 0.90 -8.22 2.59
N LEU A 81 1.16 -6.91 2.48
CA LEU A 81 2.45 -6.34 2.82
C LEU A 81 2.72 -6.43 4.33
N PHE A 82 1.72 -6.16 5.15
CA PHE A 82 1.87 -6.32 6.60
C PHE A 82 2.10 -7.76 7.00
N VAL A 83 1.44 -8.71 6.34
CA VAL A 83 1.66 -10.14 6.59
C VAL A 83 3.12 -10.51 6.26
N ARG A 84 3.64 -10.02 5.13
CA ARG A 84 5.04 -10.26 4.75
C ARG A 84 6.00 -9.68 5.79
N LEU A 85 5.74 -8.46 6.22
CA LEU A 85 6.58 -7.81 7.22
C LEU A 85 6.54 -8.55 8.56
N SER A 86 5.34 -8.95 8.97
CA SER A 86 5.16 -9.71 10.20
C SER A 86 5.94 -11.04 10.16
N ALA A 87 5.97 -11.69 8.99
CA ALA A 87 6.70 -12.94 8.81
C ALA A 87 8.21 -12.76 9.02
N LEU A 88 8.75 -11.59 8.69
CA LEU A 88 10.18 -11.29 8.90
C LEU A 88 10.55 -11.21 10.38
N SER A 89 9.58 -10.86 11.22
CA SER A 89 9.81 -10.66 12.65
C SER A 89 9.82 -11.95 13.45
N LYS A 90 9.49 -13.07 12.83
CA LYS A 90 9.45 -14.38 13.51
C LYS A 90 10.78 -15.09 13.50
#